data_003d2e88ddc2bf61993abb18199f85f8
#
_entry.id   003d2e88ddc2bf61993abb18199f85f8
#
_cell.length_a   1.000
_cell.length_b   1.000
_cell.length_c   1.000
_cell.angle_alpha   90.00
_cell.angle_beta   90.00
_cell.angle_gamma   90.00
#
_symmetry.space_group_name_H-M   'P 1'
#
loop_
_entity.id
_entity.type
_entity.pdbx_description
1 polymer ?
#
loop_
_entity_poly.entity_id
_entity_poly.type
_entity_poly.pdbx_seq_one_letter_code
_entity_poly.pdbx_strand_id
1 'polypeptide(L)'
;MPLLFHISTILSLRLSITVFNNHDDLHLYNVSYNAHTGGIPSGLYGDHGTKVAGVIGATANNGKGIAGVASGVKIMPISICYTDNELGIAASTTTNFANAIRFAANNGARVINNSWSFDTSSPISEINNAITYAHGKGCIVVFSSGNKGSAVSQPAAGAPSATLVVGAIDRNGYKSDFSGYGSSLDVVAPGREIWTTDVTGGYTCCLLYTSPS
;
A
#
# COMPACT_ATOMS: atom_id res chain seq x y z
N MET A 1 -8.87 28.62 -17.58
CA MET A 1 -8.59 27.22 -17.96
C MET A 1 -8.19 26.48 -16.69
N PRO A 2 -9.00 25.57 -16.14
CA PRO A 2 -8.55 24.76 -15.03
C PRO A 2 -7.58 23.71 -15.55
N LEU A 3 -6.36 23.67 -14.99
CA LEU A 3 -5.43 22.56 -15.20
C LEU A 3 -6.09 21.29 -14.68
N LEU A 4 -6.61 20.47 -15.58
CA LEU A 4 -6.95 19.08 -15.29
C LEU A 4 -5.64 18.31 -15.05
N PHE A 5 -5.22 18.20 -13.80
CA PHE A 5 -4.25 17.18 -13.43
C PHE A 5 -4.93 15.80 -13.56
N HIS A 6 -4.70 15.14 -14.67
CA HIS A 6 -4.97 13.71 -14.79
C HIS A 6 -4.00 12.96 -13.88
N ILE A 7 -4.35 12.80 -12.61
CA ILE A 7 -3.69 11.85 -11.72
C ILE A 7 -4.22 10.46 -12.13
N SER A 8 -3.55 9.84 -13.08
CA SER A 8 -4.11 8.67 -13.75
C SER A 8 -3.69 7.32 -13.17
N THR A 9 -2.79 7.26 -12.19
CA THR A 9 -2.37 5.94 -11.67
C THR A 9 -1.81 6.04 -10.25
N ILE A 10 -2.46 5.42 -9.29
CA ILE A 10 -1.93 5.12 -7.96
C ILE A 10 -1.72 3.61 -7.87
N LEU A 11 -0.59 3.20 -7.33
CA LEU A 11 -0.26 1.81 -7.12
C LEU A 11 -0.34 1.45 -5.66
N SER A 12 -1.04 0.37 -5.36
CA SER A 12 -1.02 -0.25 -4.05
C SER A 12 -0.14 -1.50 -4.08
N LEU A 13 0.95 -1.49 -3.33
CA LEU A 13 1.87 -2.60 -3.18
C LEU A 13 1.71 -3.20 -1.78
N ARG A 14 1.56 -4.54 -1.66
CA ARG A 14 1.39 -5.12 -0.34
C ARG A 14 1.78 -6.59 -0.17
N LEU A 15 2.17 -6.90 1.10
CA LEU A 15 2.26 -8.26 1.65
C LEU A 15 0.92 -8.99 1.52
N SER A 16 0.95 -10.12 0.83
CA SER A 16 -0.11 -11.11 0.69
C SER A 16 -1.42 -10.62 0.13
N ILE A 17 -1.53 -9.98 -1.06
CA ILE A 17 -2.89 -9.87 -1.55
C ILE A 17 -2.98 -9.24 -2.93
N THR A 18 -3.71 -9.93 -3.77
CA THR A 18 -4.35 -9.39 -4.95
C THR A 18 -5.50 -8.47 -4.52
N VAL A 19 -5.64 -7.33 -5.13
CA VAL A 19 -6.87 -6.53 -5.03
C VAL A 19 -8.01 -7.33 -5.67
N PHE A 20 -9.16 -7.40 -5.02
CA PHE A 20 -10.35 -8.04 -5.59
C PHE A 20 -10.74 -7.34 -6.89
N ASN A 21 -10.55 -8.02 -8.02
CA ASN A 21 -10.63 -7.44 -9.36
C ASN A 21 -12.06 -7.16 -9.86
N ASN A 22 -13.08 -7.55 -9.09
CA ASN A 22 -14.49 -7.35 -9.43
C ASN A 22 -15.23 -6.43 -8.45
N HIS A 23 -14.52 -5.61 -7.68
CA HIS A 23 -15.20 -4.66 -6.80
C HIS A 23 -15.70 -3.47 -7.61
N ASP A 24 -17.01 -3.27 -7.64
CA ASP A 24 -17.71 -2.25 -8.44
C ASP A 24 -17.26 -0.81 -8.17
N ASP A 25 -16.64 -0.59 -7.02
CA ASP A 25 -16.21 0.74 -6.56
C ASP A 25 -14.72 1.01 -6.84
N LEU A 26 -13.99 0.04 -7.38
CA LEU A 26 -12.56 0.15 -7.67
C LEU A 26 -12.28 0.22 -9.16
N HIS A 27 -11.47 1.19 -9.57
CA HIS A 27 -11.01 1.33 -10.94
C HIS A 27 -9.59 0.76 -11.07
N LEU A 28 -9.49 -0.49 -11.54
CA LEU A 28 -8.20 -1.15 -11.68
C LEU A 28 -7.51 -0.78 -13.00
N TYR A 29 -6.19 -0.67 -12.94
CA TYR A 29 -5.36 -0.56 -14.13
C TYR A 29 -5.24 -1.95 -14.79
N ASN A 30 -5.09 -1.98 -16.11
CA ASN A 30 -5.01 -3.23 -16.87
C ASN A 30 -3.65 -3.95 -16.76
N VAL A 31 -2.72 -3.42 -15.97
CA VAL A 31 -1.44 -4.05 -15.65
C VAL A 31 -1.46 -4.46 -14.19
N SER A 32 -1.09 -5.71 -13.94
CA SER A 32 -0.94 -6.28 -12.60
C SER A 32 0.28 -7.20 -12.56
N TYR A 33 0.78 -7.49 -11.37
CA TYR A 33 1.98 -8.29 -11.21
C TYR A 33 1.94 -9.12 -9.93
N ASN A 34 2.38 -10.37 -10.03
CA ASN A 34 2.67 -11.21 -8.88
C ASN A 34 4.19 -11.39 -8.80
N ALA A 35 4.82 -10.75 -7.84
CA ALA A 35 6.27 -10.75 -7.69
C ALA A 35 6.85 -12.10 -7.25
N HIS A 36 6.01 -13.01 -6.71
CA HIS A 36 6.42 -14.36 -6.36
C HIS A 36 6.52 -15.27 -7.59
N THR A 37 5.52 -15.21 -8.48
CA THR A 37 5.46 -16.08 -9.67
C THR A 37 6.07 -15.44 -10.92
N GLY A 38 6.26 -14.11 -10.91
CA GLY A 38 6.69 -13.36 -12.09
C GLY A 38 5.58 -13.09 -13.12
N GLY A 39 4.34 -13.52 -12.83
CA GLY A 39 3.20 -13.46 -13.74
C GLY A 39 2.07 -12.54 -13.28
N ILE A 40 0.88 -12.78 -13.83
CA ILE A 40 -0.36 -12.11 -13.41
C ILE A 40 -0.86 -12.78 -12.13
N PRO A 41 -1.39 -12.01 -11.15
CA PRO A 41 -2.02 -12.57 -9.97
C PRO A 41 -3.22 -13.47 -10.36
N SER A 42 -3.21 -14.73 -9.88
CA SER A 42 -4.23 -15.72 -10.23
C SER A 42 -5.23 -16.02 -9.11
N GLY A 43 -5.11 -15.36 -7.97
CA GLY A 43 -5.98 -15.59 -6.82
C GLY A 43 -6.02 -14.41 -5.86
N LEU A 44 -6.98 -14.45 -4.93
CA LEU A 44 -7.05 -13.53 -3.79
C LEU A 44 -6.33 -14.17 -2.60
N TYR A 45 -5.29 -13.53 -2.15
CA TYR A 45 -4.56 -13.93 -0.95
C TYR A 45 -4.81 -12.89 0.15
N GLY A 46 -5.90 -13.08 0.92
CA GLY A 46 -6.35 -12.17 1.97
C GLY A 46 -7.12 -10.93 1.46
N ASP A 47 -7.50 -10.03 2.36
CA ASP A 47 -8.46 -8.94 2.11
C ASP A 47 -7.84 -7.53 2.11
N HIS A 48 -6.68 -7.38 2.67
CA HIS A 48 -6.13 -6.07 3.00
C HIS A 48 -5.79 -5.19 1.78
N GLY A 49 -5.27 -5.75 0.67
CA GLY A 49 -5.02 -4.97 -0.55
C GLY A 49 -6.28 -4.31 -1.09
N THR A 50 -7.41 -5.03 -1.05
CA THR A 50 -8.72 -4.50 -1.42
C THR A 50 -9.15 -3.36 -0.49
N LYS A 51 -8.94 -3.52 0.81
CA LYS A 51 -9.25 -2.47 1.81
C LYS A 51 -8.41 -1.22 1.58
N VAL A 52 -7.09 -1.35 1.37
CA VAL A 52 -6.21 -0.21 1.05
C VAL A 52 -6.63 0.47 -0.24
N ALA A 53 -6.98 -0.32 -1.27
CA ALA A 53 -7.44 0.20 -2.55
C ALA A 53 -8.69 1.07 -2.41
N GLY A 54 -9.64 0.67 -1.56
CA GLY A 54 -10.86 1.44 -1.28
C GLY A 54 -10.56 2.80 -0.66
N VAL A 55 -9.71 2.86 0.37
CA VAL A 55 -9.29 4.13 0.98
C VAL A 55 -8.63 5.05 -0.03
N ILE A 56 -7.80 4.50 -0.92
CA ILE A 56 -7.09 5.28 -1.92
C ILE A 56 -8.05 5.78 -3.00
N GLY A 57 -8.80 4.90 -3.65
CA GLY A 57 -9.39 5.21 -4.94
C GLY A 57 -10.81 4.73 -5.19
N ALA A 58 -11.61 4.42 -4.14
CA ALA A 58 -13.02 4.13 -4.34
C ALA A 58 -13.71 5.29 -5.07
N THR A 59 -14.60 4.95 -5.99
CA THR A 59 -15.19 5.90 -6.93
C THR A 59 -16.21 6.81 -6.25
N ALA A 60 -15.95 8.09 -6.18
CA ALA A 60 -16.91 9.06 -5.62
C ALA A 60 -18.08 9.31 -6.57
N ASN A 61 -19.23 9.69 -6.00
CA ASN A 61 -20.43 10.12 -6.72
C ASN A 61 -21.07 9.05 -7.64
N ASN A 62 -20.82 7.77 -7.38
CA ASN A 62 -21.41 6.66 -8.13
C ASN A 62 -22.64 6.04 -7.47
N GLY A 63 -23.09 6.62 -6.35
CA GLY A 63 -24.25 6.13 -5.59
C GLY A 63 -23.97 4.85 -4.79
N LYS A 64 -22.71 4.47 -4.60
CA LYS A 64 -22.26 3.28 -3.88
C LYS A 64 -21.35 3.64 -2.72
N GLY A 65 -21.34 2.81 -1.71
CA GLY A 65 -20.49 2.68 -0.55
C GLY A 65 -19.71 3.90 -0.06
N ILE A 66 -18.51 4.07 -0.52
CA ILE A 66 -17.55 5.07 -0.01
C ILE A 66 -16.92 5.89 -1.13
N ALA A 67 -16.22 6.95 -0.75
CA ALA A 67 -15.36 7.71 -1.65
C ALA A 67 -13.90 7.59 -1.20
N GLY A 68 -13.02 7.15 -2.07
CA GLY A 68 -11.57 7.16 -1.85
C GLY A 68 -11.00 8.58 -1.87
N VAL A 69 -9.89 8.78 -1.15
CA VAL A 69 -9.22 10.10 -1.04
C VAL A 69 -8.81 10.63 -2.42
N ALA A 70 -8.41 9.74 -3.32
CA ALA A 70 -8.02 10.05 -4.70
C ALA A 70 -8.98 9.36 -5.69
N SER A 71 -10.28 9.64 -5.57
CA SER A 71 -11.29 9.07 -6.45
C SER A 71 -10.98 9.32 -7.93
N GLY A 72 -11.22 8.29 -8.76
CA GLY A 72 -10.95 8.33 -10.20
C GLY A 72 -9.53 7.95 -10.62
N VAL A 73 -8.64 7.64 -9.66
CA VAL A 73 -7.34 7.07 -9.99
C VAL A 73 -7.47 5.61 -10.41
N LYS A 74 -6.53 5.16 -11.23
CA LYS A 74 -6.39 3.75 -11.57
C LYS A 74 -5.43 3.08 -10.60
N ILE A 75 -5.82 1.96 -10.05
CA ILE A 75 -5.04 1.17 -9.10
C ILE A 75 -4.37 0.02 -9.86
N MET A 76 -3.05 -0.07 -9.76
CA MET A 76 -2.26 -1.20 -10.30
C MET A 76 -2.08 -2.23 -9.19
N PRO A 77 -2.72 -3.42 -9.28
CA PRO A 77 -2.57 -4.45 -8.27
C PRO A 77 -1.21 -5.14 -8.37
N ILE A 78 -0.47 -5.18 -7.27
CA ILE A 78 0.78 -5.94 -7.21
C ILE A 78 0.78 -6.82 -5.96
N SER A 79 0.92 -8.13 -6.17
CA SER A 79 1.04 -9.12 -5.12
C SER A 79 2.52 -9.41 -4.86
N ILE A 80 2.94 -9.36 -3.60
CA ILE A 80 4.33 -9.61 -3.18
C ILE A 80 4.48 -10.88 -2.36
N CYS A 81 3.38 -11.48 -1.92
CA CYS A 81 3.38 -12.70 -1.12
C CYS A 81 2.35 -13.68 -1.64
N TYR A 82 2.50 -14.93 -1.21
CA TYR A 82 1.45 -15.93 -1.24
C TYR A 82 1.21 -16.44 0.19
N THR A 83 0.02 -16.96 0.43
CA THR A 83 -0.28 -17.64 1.68
C THR A 83 0.09 -19.12 1.51
N ASP A 84 0.96 -19.64 2.36
CA ASP A 84 1.14 -21.06 2.49
C ASP A 84 -0.11 -21.64 3.18
N ASN A 85 -0.88 -22.43 2.44
CA ASN A 85 -2.16 -22.96 2.91
C ASN A 85 -2.00 -23.95 4.07
N GLU A 86 -0.82 -24.55 4.26
CA GLU A 86 -0.56 -25.49 5.35
C GLU A 86 -0.16 -24.79 6.65
N LEU A 87 0.52 -23.66 6.55
CA LEU A 87 1.05 -22.93 7.71
C LEU A 87 0.35 -21.58 7.96
N GLY A 88 -0.54 -21.14 7.07
CA GLY A 88 -1.20 -19.83 7.17
C GLY A 88 -0.24 -18.63 7.12
N ILE A 89 1.01 -18.85 6.73
CA ILE A 89 2.09 -17.86 6.74
C ILE A 89 2.25 -17.29 5.33
N ALA A 90 2.22 -15.97 5.24
CA ALA A 90 2.61 -15.28 4.01
C ALA A 90 4.12 -15.43 3.80
N ALA A 91 4.52 -16.03 2.70
CA ALA A 91 5.93 -16.19 2.34
C ALA A 91 6.32 -15.24 1.20
N SER A 92 7.45 -14.56 1.37
CA SER A 92 8.05 -13.73 0.34
C SER A 92 9.54 -13.52 0.63
N THR A 93 10.29 -13.10 -0.38
CA THR A 93 11.72 -12.78 -0.27
C THR A 93 11.95 -11.28 -0.44
N THR A 94 13.06 -10.77 0.06
CA THR A 94 13.46 -9.35 -0.18
C THR A 94 13.52 -9.03 -1.67
N THR A 95 13.91 -10.00 -2.49
CA THR A 95 13.91 -9.91 -3.95
C THR A 95 12.51 -9.69 -4.51
N ASN A 96 11.49 -10.38 -4.00
CA ASN A 96 10.11 -10.19 -4.45
C ASN A 96 9.61 -8.76 -4.15
N PHE A 97 9.92 -8.24 -2.96
CA PHE A 97 9.59 -6.86 -2.59
C PHE A 97 10.29 -5.86 -3.52
N ALA A 98 11.58 -6.04 -3.76
CA ALA A 98 12.35 -5.17 -4.65
C ALA A 98 11.84 -5.21 -6.09
N ASN A 99 11.53 -6.41 -6.61
CA ASN A 99 10.99 -6.60 -7.96
C ASN A 99 9.60 -5.94 -8.11
N ALA A 100 8.75 -6.04 -7.10
CA ALA A 100 7.45 -5.42 -7.08
C ALA A 100 7.55 -3.88 -7.20
N ILE A 101 8.43 -3.25 -6.42
CA ILE A 101 8.68 -1.80 -6.48
C ILE A 101 9.21 -1.39 -7.86
N ARG A 102 10.19 -2.13 -8.40
CA ARG A 102 10.75 -1.87 -9.73
C ARG A 102 9.72 -2.05 -10.84
N PHE A 103 8.90 -3.11 -10.76
CA PHE A 103 7.83 -3.34 -11.72
C PHE A 103 6.85 -2.17 -11.76
N ALA A 104 6.41 -1.71 -10.59
CA ALA A 104 5.55 -0.55 -10.46
C ALA A 104 6.12 0.68 -11.17
N ALA A 105 7.35 1.04 -10.84
CA ALA A 105 8.03 2.20 -11.40
C ALA A 105 8.22 2.10 -12.92
N ASN A 106 8.46 0.89 -13.45
CA ASN A 106 8.65 0.65 -14.87
C ASN A 106 7.33 0.65 -15.67
N ASN A 107 6.21 0.42 -15.01
CA ASN A 107 4.88 0.37 -15.64
C ASN A 107 4.05 1.65 -15.38
N GLY A 108 4.70 2.76 -15.04
CA GLY A 108 4.08 4.08 -15.01
C GLY A 108 3.38 4.45 -13.71
N ALA A 109 3.64 3.75 -12.61
CA ALA A 109 3.17 4.16 -11.29
C ALA A 109 3.71 5.56 -10.94
N ARG A 110 2.84 6.42 -10.41
CA ARG A 110 3.21 7.75 -9.91
C ARG A 110 3.37 7.75 -8.40
N VAL A 111 2.56 6.94 -7.72
CA VAL A 111 2.63 6.74 -6.28
C VAL A 111 2.70 5.24 -6.03
N ILE A 112 3.61 4.79 -5.17
CA ILE A 112 3.77 3.40 -4.76
C ILE A 112 3.48 3.34 -3.26
N ASN A 113 2.32 2.77 -2.90
CA ASN A 113 1.93 2.60 -1.51
C ASN A 113 2.42 1.26 -0.96
N ASN A 114 3.16 1.30 0.12
CA ASN A 114 3.77 0.15 0.78
C ASN A 114 3.23 0.06 2.22
N SER A 115 2.20 -0.75 2.41
CA SER A 115 1.60 -0.98 3.72
C SER A 115 2.19 -2.21 4.39
N TRP A 116 3.50 -2.28 4.52
CA TRP A 116 4.27 -3.36 5.13
C TRP A 116 5.58 -2.84 5.72
N SER A 117 6.15 -3.60 6.64
CA SER A 117 7.45 -3.33 7.25
C SER A 117 8.12 -4.62 7.70
N PHE A 118 9.42 -4.57 7.94
CA PHE A 118 10.18 -5.65 8.54
C PHE A 118 10.55 -5.29 9.97
N ASP A 119 10.42 -6.23 10.88
CA ASP A 119 10.80 -6.07 12.27
C ASP A 119 12.33 -6.20 12.43
N THR A 120 13.04 -5.26 11.85
CA THR A 120 14.50 -5.18 11.92
C THR A 120 14.96 -3.73 11.89
N SER A 121 16.06 -3.45 12.57
CA SER A 121 16.78 -2.17 12.47
C SER A 121 17.86 -2.20 11.37
N SER A 122 18.23 -3.38 10.88
CA SER A 122 19.27 -3.52 9.86
C SER A 122 18.74 -3.12 8.48
N PRO A 123 19.48 -2.28 7.74
CA PRO A 123 19.09 -1.90 6.38
C PRO A 123 18.96 -3.11 5.43
N ILE A 124 17.91 -3.09 4.61
CA ILE A 124 17.68 -4.12 3.59
C ILE A 124 18.06 -3.54 2.23
N SER A 125 19.34 -3.64 1.90
CA SER A 125 19.96 -2.94 0.76
C SER A 125 19.25 -3.18 -0.57
N GLU A 126 18.77 -4.39 -0.84
CA GLU A 126 18.08 -4.73 -2.08
C GLU A 126 16.76 -3.94 -2.23
N ILE A 127 15.99 -3.82 -1.16
CA ILE A 127 14.73 -3.07 -1.14
C ILE A 127 15.04 -1.58 -1.18
N ASN A 128 16.00 -1.09 -0.40
CA ASN A 128 16.39 0.31 -0.39
C ASN A 128 16.87 0.79 -1.78
N ASN A 129 17.60 -0.05 -2.50
CA ASN A 129 17.99 0.20 -3.89
C ASN A 129 16.78 0.28 -4.84
N ALA A 130 15.77 -0.56 -4.64
CA ALA A 130 14.54 -0.52 -5.43
C ALA A 130 13.71 0.74 -5.13
N ILE A 131 13.64 1.17 -3.87
CA ILE A 131 13.00 2.43 -3.46
C ILE A 131 13.70 3.62 -4.12
N THR A 132 15.02 3.70 -4.01
CA THR A 132 15.83 4.76 -4.64
C THR A 132 15.65 4.79 -6.16
N TYR A 133 15.62 3.61 -6.79
CA TYR A 133 15.34 3.48 -8.22
C TYR A 133 13.95 4.04 -8.59
N ALA A 134 12.91 3.66 -7.85
CA ALA A 134 11.56 4.15 -8.11
C ALA A 134 11.44 5.66 -7.91
N HIS A 135 12.04 6.19 -6.84
CA HIS A 135 12.11 7.63 -6.59
C HIS A 135 12.84 8.36 -7.73
N GLY A 136 13.96 7.83 -8.21
CA GLY A 136 14.70 8.37 -9.36
C GLY A 136 13.92 8.33 -10.68
N LYS A 137 12.91 7.46 -10.78
CA LYS A 137 11.91 7.42 -11.88
C LYS A 137 10.77 8.44 -11.71
N GLY A 138 10.76 9.22 -10.64
CA GLY A 138 9.73 10.20 -10.33
C GLY A 138 8.52 9.64 -9.60
N CYS A 139 8.60 8.43 -9.02
CA CYS A 139 7.56 7.90 -8.15
C CYS A 139 7.66 8.50 -6.75
N ILE A 140 6.51 8.77 -6.14
CA ILE A 140 6.41 8.99 -4.69
C ILE A 140 6.26 7.62 -4.04
N VAL A 141 7.21 7.23 -3.19
CA VAL A 141 7.19 5.92 -2.51
C VAL A 141 6.74 6.13 -1.08
N VAL A 142 5.53 5.65 -0.77
CA VAL A 142 4.87 5.84 0.53
C VAL A 142 5.01 4.58 1.37
N PHE A 143 5.36 4.74 2.63
CA PHE A 143 5.39 3.65 3.62
C PHE A 143 4.56 3.99 4.85
N SER A 144 4.03 2.96 5.47
CA SER A 144 3.50 3.08 6.82
C SER A 144 4.62 3.17 7.86
N SER A 145 4.32 3.82 8.98
CA SER A 145 5.26 3.91 10.13
C SER A 145 5.38 2.60 10.93
N GLY A 146 4.57 1.59 10.60
CA GLY A 146 4.44 0.34 11.38
C GLY A 146 3.39 0.41 12.49
N ASN A 147 3.09 -0.75 13.10
CA ASN A 147 1.97 -0.95 14.04
C ASN A 147 2.37 -1.39 15.46
N LYS A 148 3.63 -1.23 15.83
CA LYS A 148 4.13 -1.69 17.13
C LYS A 148 4.24 -0.59 18.18
N GLY A 149 3.83 0.65 17.89
CA GLY A 149 4.03 1.78 18.79
C GLY A 149 5.51 2.04 19.09
N SER A 150 6.40 1.69 18.18
CA SER A 150 7.86 1.80 18.30
C SER A 150 8.45 2.75 17.25
N ALA A 151 9.76 2.89 17.20
CA ALA A 151 10.42 3.65 16.15
C ALA A 151 10.12 3.05 14.76
N VAL A 152 10.03 3.90 13.74
CA VAL A 152 9.84 3.47 12.34
C VAL A 152 10.91 2.44 11.95
N SER A 153 10.46 1.31 11.42
CA SER A 153 11.30 0.18 11.05
C SER A 153 11.69 0.17 9.56
N GLN A 154 12.39 -0.88 9.14
CA GLN A 154 12.81 -1.04 7.76
C GLN A 154 11.64 -1.47 6.84
N PRO A 155 11.65 -1.13 5.55
CA PRO A 155 12.72 -0.38 4.85
C PRO A 155 12.53 1.15 4.90
N ALA A 156 11.42 1.65 5.46
CA ALA A 156 11.11 3.07 5.50
C ALA A 156 12.23 3.91 6.13
N ALA A 157 12.77 3.45 7.28
CA ALA A 157 13.88 4.11 7.95
C ALA A 157 15.21 4.01 7.18
N GLY A 158 15.34 3.10 6.23
CA GLY A 158 16.58 2.84 5.48
C GLY A 158 16.78 3.71 4.23
N ALA A 159 15.74 4.40 3.77
CA ALA A 159 15.78 5.23 2.58
C ALA A 159 15.01 6.57 2.78
N PRO A 160 15.31 7.35 3.82
CA PRO A 160 14.48 8.48 4.24
C PRO A 160 14.35 9.59 3.21
N SER A 161 15.34 9.77 2.32
CA SER A 161 15.29 10.78 1.25
C SER A 161 14.45 10.35 0.04
N ALA A 162 14.04 9.09 -0.03
CA ALA A 162 13.30 8.51 -1.14
C ALA A 162 11.93 7.96 -0.74
N THR A 163 11.55 8.09 0.53
CA THR A 163 10.28 7.60 1.09
C THR A 163 9.49 8.74 1.72
N LEU A 164 8.16 8.58 1.74
CA LEU A 164 7.24 9.36 2.55
C LEU A 164 6.61 8.41 3.58
N VAL A 165 6.93 8.62 4.86
CA VAL A 165 6.49 7.75 5.95
C VAL A 165 5.29 8.35 6.66
N VAL A 166 4.21 7.57 6.74
CA VAL A 166 2.91 8.01 7.24
C VAL A 166 2.56 7.29 8.53
N GLY A 167 2.32 8.05 9.60
CA GLY A 167 1.81 7.56 10.88
C GLY A 167 0.29 7.66 10.99
N ALA A 168 -0.27 7.04 12.04
CA ALA A 168 -1.69 7.03 12.29
C ALA A 168 -2.08 7.95 13.45
N ILE A 169 -3.15 8.73 13.23
CA ILE A 169 -3.88 9.46 14.28
C ILE A 169 -5.32 8.95 14.40
N ASP A 170 -5.91 9.17 15.56
CA ASP A 170 -7.34 8.95 15.79
C ASP A 170 -8.19 10.18 15.35
N ARG A 171 -9.51 10.09 15.54
CA ARG A 171 -10.46 11.17 15.21
C ARG A 171 -10.26 12.47 15.98
N ASN A 172 -9.55 12.42 17.12
CA ASN A 172 -9.26 13.58 17.97
C ASN A 172 -7.90 14.21 17.63
N GLY A 173 -7.17 13.66 16.65
CA GLY A 173 -5.84 14.12 16.25
C GLY A 173 -4.70 13.58 17.11
N TYR A 174 -4.98 12.66 18.04
CA TYR A 174 -3.94 12.04 18.84
C TYR A 174 -3.28 10.88 18.09
N LYS A 175 -1.98 10.71 18.30
CA LYS A 175 -1.25 9.57 17.77
C LYS A 175 -1.90 8.27 18.24
N SER A 176 -2.23 7.39 17.30
CA SER A 176 -2.69 6.05 17.63
C SER A 176 -1.60 5.27 18.39
N ASP A 177 -2.01 4.51 19.40
CA ASP A 177 -1.09 3.76 20.28
C ASP A 177 -0.18 2.79 19.50
N PHE A 178 -0.69 2.19 18.44
CA PHE A 178 0.08 1.30 17.56
C PHE A 178 1.01 2.03 16.58
N SER A 179 0.75 3.32 16.25
CA SER A 179 1.51 4.04 15.23
C SER A 179 2.98 4.19 15.58
N GLY A 180 3.85 3.89 14.60
CA GLY A 180 5.26 4.18 14.70
C GLY A 180 5.56 5.68 14.86
N TYR A 181 6.75 6.00 15.34
CA TYR A 181 7.21 7.36 15.60
C TYR A 181 8.73 7.50 15.35
N GLY A 182 9.25 8.72 15.48
CA GLY A 182 10.68 9.01 15.39
C GLY A 182 11.03 9.91 14.20
N SER A 183 12.33 10.12 13.99
CA SER A 183 12.87 11.06 13.01
C SER A 183 12.60 10.69 11.55
N SER A 184 12.25 9.44 11.30
CA SER A 184 11.88 8.96 9.95
C SER A 184 10.38 9.10 9.64
N LEU A 185 9.58 9.63 10.58
CA LEU A 185 8.16 9.90 10.33
C LEU A 185 8.02 11.27 9.67
N ASP A 186 7.36 11.33 8.51
CA ASP A 186 7.19 12.59 7.76
C ASP A 186 5.84 13.25 8.04
N VAL A 187 4.76 12.47 8.00
CA VAL A 187 3.37 12.97 8.14
C VAL A 187 2.50 11.98 8.91
N VAL A 188 1.32 12.45 9.32
CA VAL A 188 0.30 11.60 9.93
C VAL A 188 -1.02 11.73 9.17
N ALA A 189 -1.83 10.67 9.22
CA ALA A 189 -3.16 10.62 8.63
C ALA A 189 -4.15 9.86 9.54
N PRO A 190 -5.46 10.08 9.39
CA PRO A 190 -6.47 9.27 10.08
C PRO A 190 -6.25 7.78 9.79
N GLY A 191 -6.15 6.96 10.83
CA GLY A 191 -5.82 5.54 10.71
C GLY A 191 -6.66 4.62 11.62
N ARG A 192 -7.73 5.13 12.23
CA ARG A 192 -8.66 4.34 13.05
C ARG A 192 -10.08 4.42 12.52
N GLU A 193 -10.79 3.30 12.58
CA GLU A 193 -12.23 3.21 12.22
C GLU A 193 -12.53 3.73 10.81
N ILE A 194 -11.70 3.34 9.83
CA ILE A 194 -11.83 3.78 8.45
C ILE A 194 -12.72 2.81 7.67
N TRP A 195 -13.79 3.33 7.07
CA TRP A 195 -14.63 2.57 6.15
C TRP A 195 -13.91 2.36 4.81
N THR A 196 -14.03 1.15 4.28
CA THR A 196 -13.34 0.77 3.04
C THR A 196 -14.04 -0.40 2.34
N THR A 197 -13.59 -0.72 1.13
CA THR A 197 -14.02 -1.87 0.33
C THR A 197 -13.52 -3.19 0.93
N ASP A 198 -14.24 -4.29 0.71
CA ASP A 198 -13.82 -5.63 1.11
C ASP A 198 -13.83 -6.64 -0.06
N VAL A 199 -13.35 -7.85 0.18
CA VAL A 199 -13.23 -8.90 -0.84
C VAL A 199 -14.55 -9.58 -1.20
N THR A 200 -15.62 -9.30 -0.49
CA THR A 200 -16.96 -9.82 -0.80
C THR A 200 -17.70 -8.96 -1.82
N GLY A 201 -17.10 -7.85 -2.23
CA GLY A 201 -17.72 -6.82 -3.06
C GLY A 201 -18.53 -5.80 -2.26
N GLY A 202 -18.46 -5.85 -0.93
CA GLY A 202 -19.10 -4.94 0.01
C GLY A 202 -18.13 -3.94 0.65
N TYR A 203 -18.49 -3.47 1.85
CA TYR A 203 -17.76 -2.47 2.60
C TYR A 203 -17.61 -2.89 4.06
N THR A 204 -16.49 -2.53 4.66
CA THR A 204 -16.18 -2.85 6.05
C THR A 204 -15.53 -1.68 6.75
N CYS A 205 -15.67 -1.64 8.08
CA CYS A 205 -14.92 -0.71 8.91
C CYS A 205 -13.64 -1.40 9.40
N CYS A 206 -12.50 -0.84 9.12
CA CYS A 206 -11.22 -1.36 9.59
C CYS A 206 -10.69 -0.55 10.77
N LEU A 207 -10.32 -1.25 11.85
CA LEU A 207 -9.85 -0.60 13.08
C LEU A 207 -8.44 -0.05 12.97
N LEU A 208 -7.64 -0.55 12.02
CA LEU A 208 -6.21 -0.25 11.85
C LEU A 208 -5.93 0.08 10.38
N TYR A 209 -5.84 1.37 10.05
CA TYR A 209 -5.55 1.75 8.67
C TYR A 209 -4.47 2.79 8.51
N THR A 210 -3.26 2.43 8.87
CA THR A 210 -2.08 2.98 8.22
C THR A 210 -1.11 1.89 7.84
N SER A 211 -1.33 0.71 8.26
CA SER A 211 -0.76 -0.56 7.83
C SER A 211 -0.88 -1.62 8.91
N PRO A 212 -1.46 -2.76 8.69
CA PRO A 212 -1.11 -3.92 9.48
C PRO A 212 0.19 -4.50 8.95
N SER A 213 1.06 -4.78 9.83
CA SER A 213 2.20 -5.66 9.61
C SER A 213 1.74 -7.12 9.59
#